data_f1e825c93d39e1a6a6770aa940ae6779
#
_entry.id   f1e825c93d39e1a6a6770aa940ae6779
#
_cell.length_a   1.000
_cell.length_b   1.000
_cell.length_c   1.000
_cell.angle_alpha   90.00
_cell.angle_beta   90.00
_cell.angle_gamma   90.00
#
_symmetry.space_group_name_H-M   'P 1'
#
loop_
_entity.id
_entity.type
_entity.pdbx_description
1 polymer ?
#
loop_
_entity_poly.entity_id
_entity_poly.type
_entity_poly.pdbx_seq_one_letter_code
_entity_poly.pdbx_strand_id
1 'polypeptide(L)'
;LRFNKLTRLSDDFRATTLPYLKNLDLSYNCFSKFPTEPLNSSQLQAIGIRFQRDADGNRILREWPTGITTCPSLIQLQIGSNDIRKVNETLTSQLYILDIKDNPNISIDVTSVCSDIRAGMYKLIYDKTQDIRGCDALDIKR
;
A
#
# COMPACT_ATOMS: atom_id res chain seq x y z
N LEU A 1 13.04 7.81 -6.13
CA LEU A 1 13.90 6.76 -5.52
C LEU A 1 13.66 5.35 -6.09
N ARG A 2 12.97 5.27 -7.25
CA ARG A 2 12.73 3.99 -7.92
C ARG A 2 14.02 3.39 -8.49
N PHE A 3 14.02 2.05 -8.69
CA PHE A 3 15.09 1.31 -9.36
C PHE A 3 16.46 1.45 -8.69
N ASN A 4 16.47 1.50 -7.38
CA ASN A 4 17.68 1.47 -6.59
C ASN A 4 17.76 0.15 -5.80
N LYS A 5 18.69 0.05 -4.90
CA LYS A 5 18.82 -1.12 -4.01
C LYS A 5 18.60 -0.71 -2.56
N LEU A 6 17.66 0.21 -2.35
CA LEU A 6 17.37 0.74 -1.03
C LEU A 6 16.74 -0.33 -0.16
N THR A 7 17.19 -0.42 1.08
CA THR A 7 16.65 -1.31 2.12
C THR A 7 15.96 -0.54 3.24
N ARG A 8 16.24 0.74 3.35
CA ARG A 8 15.65 1.65 4.35
C ARG A 8 15.79 3.09 3.88
N LEU A 9 15.03 3.97 4.49
CA LEU A 9 15.19 5.41 4.33
C LEU A 9 16.05 5.98 5.46
N SER A 10 16.77 7.06 5.17
CA SER A 10 17.50 7.82 6.18
C SER A 10 16.53 8.41 7.20
N ASP A 11 16.98 8.59 8.44
CA ASP A 11 16.21 9.28 9.49
C ASP A 11 15.82 10.71 9.10
N ASP A 12 16.51 11.29 8.12
CA ASP A 12 16.18 12.60 7.58
C ASP A 12 14.93 12.59 6.71
N PHE A 13 14.43 11.41 6.35
CA PHE A 13 13.24 11.24 5.49
C PHE A 13 11.97 11.27 6.31
N ARG A 14 11.69 12.40 6.94
CA ARG A 14 10.54 12.58 7.84
C ARG A 14 9.86 13.92 7.62
N ALA A 15 8.70 14.10 8.22
CA ALA A 15 7.86 15.30 8.05
C ALA A 15 8.58 16.60 8.40
N THR A 16 9.47 16.58 9.41
CA THR A 16 10.20 17.78 9.85
C THR A 16 11.26 18.25 8.87
N THR A 17 11.83 17.34 8.08
CA THR A 17 12.86 17.65 7.08
C THR A 17 12.29 17.77 5.66
N LEU A 18 11.15 17.12 5.40
CA LEU A 18 10.48 17.12 4.10
C LEU A 18 9.00 17.50 4.27
N PRO A 19 8.71 18.71 4.78
CA PRO A 19 7.34 19.08 5.16
C PRO A 19 6.37 19.21 3.98
N TYR A 20 6.88 19.36 2.75
CA TYR A 20 6.06 19.51 1.55
C TYR A 20 6.03 18.28 0.66
N LEU A 21 6.55 17.16 1.14
CA LEU A 21 6.54 15.91 0.37
C LEU A 21 5.10 15.41 0.20
N LYS A 22 4.65 15.30 -1.05
CA LYS A 22 3.29 14.84 -1.39
C LYS A 22 3.27 13.47 -2.02
N ASN A 23 4.27 13.14 -2.82
CA ASN A 23 4.33 11.87 -3.53
C ASN A 23 5.70 11.23 -3.31
N LEU A 24 5.69 9.95 -2.94
CA LEU A 24 6.92 9.20 -2.73
C LEU A 24 6.81 7.86 -3.44
N ASP A 25 7.74 7.59 -4.35
CA ASP A 25 7.81 6.32 -5.07
C ASP A 25 9.09 5.58 -4.71
N LEU A 26 8.93 4.48 -3.99
CA LEU A 26 10.02 3.58 -3.55
C LEU A 26 9.99 2.26 -4.29
N SER A 27 9.28 2.17 -5.41
CA SER A 27 9.13 0.94 -6.17
C SER A 27 10.47 0.46 -6.74
N TYR A 28 10.58 -0.85 -6.93
CA TYR A 28 11.77 -1.50 -7.48
C TYR A 28 13.02 -1.26 -6.62
N ASN A 29 12.89 -1.54 -5.34
CA ASN A 29 13.98 -1.50 -4.37
C ASN A 29 14.03 -2.82 -3.59
N CYS A 30 14.64 -2.80 -2.42
CA CYS A 30 14.87 -4.00 -1.60
C CYS A 30 14.30 -3.83 -0.18
N PHE A 31 13.17 -3.15 -0.03
CA PHE A 31 12.54 -2.99 1.28
C PHE A 31 11.91 -4.30 1.75
N SER A 32 12.30 -4.77 2.92
CA SER A 32 11.66 -5.90 3.60
C SER A 32 10.60 -5.45 4.60
N LYS A 33 10.58 -4.15 4.92
CA LYS A 33 9.59 -3.52 5.78
C LYS A 33 9.16 -2.19 5.17
N PHE A 34 7.90 -1.84 5.34
CA PHE A 34 7.38 -0.56 4.91
C PHE A 34 8.00 0.55 5.78
N PRO A 35 8.63 1.57 5.16
CA PRO A 35 9.22 2.67 5.95
C PRO A 35 8.11 3.53 6.54
N THR A 36 8.18 3.77 7.84
CA THR A 36 7.16 4.53 8.57
C THR A 36 7.46 6.01 8.69
N GLU A 37 8.70 6.42 8.44
CA GLU A 37 9.14 7.81 8.58
C GLU A 37 8.31 8.82 7.76
N PRO A 38 8.01 8.54 6.46
CA PRO A 38 7.22 9.48 5.66
C PRO A 38 5.75 9.56 6.10
N LEU A 39 5.25 8.57 6.83
CA LEU A 39 3.84 8.50 7.22
C LEU A 39 3.44 9.56 8.24
N ASN A 40 4.40 10.19 8.88
CA ASN A 40 4.15 11.28 9.83
C ASN A 40 3.88 12.62 9.14
N SER A 41 4.02 12.67 7.81
CA SER A 41 3.79 13.91 7.06
C SER A 41 2.30 14.18 6.90
N SER A 42 1.88 15.39 7.26
CA SER A 42 0.51 15.84 7.03
C SER A 42 0.21 16.15 5.56
N GLN A 43 1.23 16.21 4.71
CA GLN A 43 1.12 16.57 3.31
C GLN A 43 1.20 15.37 2.36
N LEU A 44 1.60 14.20 2.83
CA LEU A 44 1.80 13.03 1.98
C LEU A 44 0.45 12.55 1.43
N GLN A 45 0.33 12.52 0.10
CA GLN A 45 -0.90 12.14 -0.60
C GLN A 45 -0.80 10.78 -1.27
N ALA A 46 0.38 10.41 -1.76
CA ALA A 46 0.55 9.15 -2.47
C ALA A 46 1.90 8.52 -2.11
N ILE A 47 1.88 7.21 -1.90
CA ILE A 47 3.10 6.42 -1.71
C ILE A 47 3.00 5.15 -2.52
N GLY A 48 4.09 4.82 -3.21
CA GLY A 48 4.27 3.58 -3.95
C GLY A 48 5.47 2.82 -3.44
N ILE A 49 5.30 1.52 -3.21
CA ILE A 49 6.38 0.62 -2.82
C ILE A 49 6.17 -0.75 -3.50
N ARG A 50 5.93 -0.70 -4.80
CA ARG A 50 5.74 -1.90 -5.61
C ARG A 50 7.05 -2.64 -5.81
N PHE A 51 6.97 -3.93 -6.06
CA PHE A 51 8.07 -4.76 -6.55
C PHE A 51 9.33 -4.65 -5.69
N GLN A 52 9.24 -5.10 -4.43
CA GLN A 52 10.42 -5.20 -3.56
C GLN A 52 10.98 -6.61 -3.64
N ARG A 53 12.26 -6.73 -3.92
CA ARG A 53 12.94 -8.01 -4.14
C ARG A 53 14.32 -8.01 -3.47
N ASP A 54 14.78 -9.19 -3.07
CA ASP A 54 16.18 -9.36 -2.65
C ASP A 54 17.09 -9.56 -3.90
N ALA A 55 18.38 -9.80 -3.66
CA ALA A 55 19.35 -9.98 -4.74
C ALA A 55 19.05 -11.21 -5.61
N ASP A 56 18.33 -12.20 -5.07
CA ASP A 56 17.96 -13.43 -5.79
C ASP A 56 16.58 -13.33 -6.46
N GLY A 57 15.93 -12.18 -6.40
CA GLY A 57 14.63 -11.96 -6.99
C GLY A 57 13.46 -12.43 -6.14
N ASN A 58 13.67 -12.77 -4.88
CA ASN A 58 12.61 -13.20 -3.98
C ASN A 58 11.79 -12.00 -3.47
N ARG A 59 10.48 -12.22 -3.29
CA ARG A 59 9.60 -11.24 -2.69
C ARG A 59 9.87 -11.17 -1.18
N ILE A 60 10.15 -9.98 -0.67
CA ILE A 60 10.57 -9.79 0.71
C ILE A 60 9.67 -8.87 1.54
N LEU A 61 8.83 -8.06 0.90
CA LEU A 61 7.89 -7.19 1.61
C LEU A 61 6.60 -7.95 1.87
N ARG A 62 6.35 -8.31 3.13
CA ARG A 62 5.27 -9.22 3.53
C ARG A 62 4.24 -8.59 4.45
N GLU A 63 4.56 -7.49 5.10
CA GLU A 63 3.69 -6.89 6.10
C GLU A 63 2.95 -5.67 5.55
N TRP A 64 1.67 -5.57 5.87
CA TRP A 64 0.87 -4.37 5.62
C TRP A 64 1.45 -3.20 6.44
N PRO A 65 1.53 -2.00 5.84
CA PRO A 65 2.06 -0.82 6.56
C PRO A 65 1.11 -0.38 7.67
N THR A 66 1.45 -0.71 8.91
CA THR A 66 0.66 -0.34 10.08
C THR A 66 0.56 1.18 10.21
N GLY A 67 -0.63 1.69 10.46
CA GLY A 67 -0.89 3.12 10.60
C GLY A 67 -1.12 3.86 9.29
N ILE A 68 -1.15 3.17 8.15
CA ILE A 68 -1.35 3.80 6.85
C ILE A 68 -2.71 4.52 6.78
N THR A 69 -3.73 3.97 7.42
CA THR A 69 -5.07 4.54 7.41
C THR A 69 -5.21 5.79 8.27
N THR A 70 -4.21 6.09 9.11
CA THR A 70 -4.20 7.28 9.96
C THR A 70 -3.40 8.44 9.38
N CYS A 71 -2.80 8.27 8.20
CA CYS A 71 -2.09 9.37 7.52
C CYS A 71 -3.09 10.43 7.08
N PRO A 72 -2.95 11.69 7.51
CA PRO A 72 -4.03 12.69 7.37
C PRO A 72 -4.43 13.00 5.92
N SER A 73 -3.48 12.97 4.99
CA SER A 73 -3.73 13.38 3.61
C SER A 73 -3.52 12.27 2.59
N LEU A 74 -3.23 11.04 3.04
CA LEU A 74 -2.92 9.94 2.13
C LEU A 74 -4.18 9.44 1.44
N ILE A 75 -4.19 9.47 0.11
CA ILE A 75 -5.31 9.02 -0.73
C ILE A 75 -4.95 7.84 -1.63
N GLN A 76 -3.65 7.59 -1.85
CA GLN A 76 -3.21 6.54 -2.76
C GLN A 76 -2.07 5.73 -2.16
N LEU A 77 -2.25 4.39 -2.18
CA LEU A 77 -1.23 3.43 -1.78
C LEU A 77 -1.07 2.38 -2.88
N GLN A 78 0.16 2.23 -3.37
CA GLN A 78 0.50 1.21 -4.36
C GLN A 78 1.49 0.22 -3.74
N ILE A 79 1.03 -0.98 -3.43
CA ILE A 79 1.83 -2.06 -2.84
C ILE A 79 1.81 -3.32 -3.70
N GLY A 80 1.50 -3.17 -4.98
CA GLY A 80 1.45 -4.28 -5.92
C GLY A 80 2.79 -5.00 -6.08
N SER A 81 2.75 -6.24 -6.55
CA SER A 81 3.94 -7.06 -6.86
C SER A 81 4.86 -7.27 -5.66
N ASN A 82 4.26 -7.55 -4.51
CA ASN A 82 4.95 -7.91 -3.26
C ASN A 82 4.41 -9.24 -2.73
N ASP A 83 4.64 -9.52 -1.46
CA ASP A 83 4.10 -10.69 -0.78
C ASP A 83 3.35 -10.25 0.48
N ILE A 84 2.58 -9.18 0.38
CA ILE A 84 1.73 -8.71 1.47
C ILE A 84 0.69 -9.79 1.75
N ARG A 85 0.55 -10.18 3.01
CA ARG A 85 -0.27 -11.32 3.39
C ARG A 85 -1.54 -10.91 4.11
N LYS A 86 -1.43 -10.39 5.32
CA LYS A 86 -2.59 -10.05 6.12
C LYS A 86 -2.72 -8.54 6.28
N VAL A 87 -3.89 -8.01 5.94
CA VAL A 87 -4.21 -6.60 6.18
C VAL A 87 -4.91 -6.50 7.53
N ASN A 88 -4.25 -5.88 8.50
CA ASN A 88 -4.67 -5.81 9.90
C ASN A 88 -5.47 -4.57 10.24
N GLU A 89 -5.65 -3.65 9.30
CA GLU A 89 -6.36 -2.40 9.54
C GLU A 89 -7.71 -2.40 8.81
N THR A 90 -8.68 -1.68 9.38
CA THR A 90 -9.93 -1.38 8.70
C THR A 90 -9.69 -0.28 7.68
N LEU A 91 -10.07 -0.53 6.43
CA LEU A 91 -9.91 0.45 5.36
C LEU A 91 -10.83 1.65 5.57
N THR A 92 -10.39 2.82 5.13
CA THR A 92 -11.14 4.06 5.23
C THR A 92 -11.39 4.64 3.84
N SER A 93 -12.45 5.44 3.71
CA SER A 93 -12.80 6.09 2.45
C SER A 93 -11.79 7.14 2.00
N GLN A 94 -10.97 7.66 2.92
CA GLN A 94 -9.94 8.64 2.58
C GLN A 94 -8.88 8.04 1.67
N LEU A 95 -8.41 6.83 1.97
CA LEU A 95 -7.48 6.08 1.12
C LEU A 95 -8.29 5.35 0.05
N TYR A 96 -8.67 6.06 -1.00
CA TYR A 96 -9.61 5.54 -1.98
C TYR A 96 -8.98 4.99 -3.26
N ILE A 97 -7.65 5.01 -3.37
CA ILE A 97 -6.91 4.34 -4.45
C ILE A 97 -5.94 3.37 -3.79
N LEU A 98 -6.24 2.07 -3.92
CA LEU A 98 -5.44 1.01 -3.31
C LEU A 98 -5.10 -0.05 -4.37
N ASP A 99 -3.81 -0.18 -4.67
CA ASP A 99 -3.30 -1.20 -5.58
C ASP A 99 -2.63 -2.31 -4.79
N ILE A 100 -3.30 -3.47 -4.75
CA ILE A 100 -2.80 -4.70 -4.09
C ILE A 100 -2.50 -5.81 -5.09
N LYS A 101 -2.56 -5.52 -6.37
CA LYS A 101 -2.40 -6.51 -7.43
C LYS A 101 -1.07 -7.24 -7.32
N ASP A 102 -1.06 -8.52 -7.67
CA ASP A 102 0.13 -9.36 -7.60
C ASP A 102 0.72 -9.47 -6.18
N ASN A 103 -0.16 -9.74 -5.21
CA ASN A 103 0.19 -10.21 -3.87
C ASN A 103 -0.61 -11.52 -3.68
N PRO A 104 -0.04 -12.67 -4.08
CA PRO A 104 -0.82 -13.90 -4.21
C PRO A 104 -1.36 -14.45 -2.89
N ASN A 105 -0.74 -14.09 -1.77
CA ASN A 105 -1.14 -14.58 -0.45
C ASN A 105 -1.89 -13.55 0.39
N ILE A 106 -2.33 -12.44 -0.20
CA ILE A 106 -3.02 -11.38 0.54
C ILE A 106 -4.41 -11.85 0.99
N SER A 107 -4.77 -11.46 2.22
CA SER A 107 -6.10 -11.61 2.78
C SER A 107 -6.56 -10.25 3.28
N ILE A 108 -7.64 -9.73 2.73
CA ILE A 108 -8.13 -8.38 3.01
C ILE A 108 -9.64 -8.37 3.12
N ASP A 109 -10.15 -7.60 4.09
CA ASP A 109 -11.58 -7.35 4.29
C ASP A 109 -11.89 -5.92 3.84
N VAL A 110 -12.77 -5.77 2.87
CA VAL A 110 -13.15 -4.49 2.29
C VAL A 110 -14.57 -4.08 2.65
N THR A 111 -15.18 -4.70 3.65
CA THR A 111 -16.56 -4.41 4.07
C THR A 111 -16.77 -2.91 4.32
N SER A 112 -15.82 -2.27 5.01
CA SER A 112 -15.94 -0.86 5.39
C SER A 112 -15.97 0.11 4.21
N VAL A 113 -15.50 -0.28 3.04
CA VAL A 113 -15.46 0.56 1.83
C VAL A 113 -16.31 0.00 0.69
N CYS A 114 -17.08 -1.04 0.94
CA CYS A 114 -17.84 -1.71 -0.11
C CYS A 114 -18.86 -0.78 -0.77
N SER A 115 -19.54 0.07 0.00
CA SER A 115 -20.49 1.03 -0.57
C SER A 115 -19.78 2.03 -1.51
N ASP A 116 -18.59 2.45 -1.18
CA ASP A 116 -17.80 3.34 -2.03
C ASP A 116 -17.30 2.62 -3.29
N ILE A 117 -16.98 1.34 -3.18
CA ILE A 117 -16.62 0.52 -4.34
C ILE A 117 -17.81 0.45 -5.30
N ARG A 118 -19.02 0.18 -4.79
CA ARG A 118 -20.24 0.12 -5.60
C ARG A 118 -20.56 1.44 -6.26
N ALA A 119 -20.30 2.54 -5.58
CA ALA A 119 -20.55 3.89 -6.09
C ALA A 119 -19.49 4.37 -7.08
N GLY A 120 -18.41 3.59 -7.29
CA GLY A 120 -17.30 4.00 -8.13
C GLY A 120 -16.38 5.04 -7.49
N MET A 121 -16.51 5.25 -6.18
CA MET A 121 -15.75 6.26 -5.43
C MET A 121 -14.49 5.68 -4.76
N TYR A 122 -14.34 4.36 -4.77
CA TYR A 122 -13.17 3.66 -4.23
C TYR A 122 -12.58 2.77 -5.32
N LYS A 123 -11.31 3.00 -5.64
CA LYS A 123 -10.61 2.23 -6.69
C LYS A 123 -9.72 1.19 -6.04
N LEU A 124 -10.14 -0.06 -6.08
CA LEU A 124 -9.34 -1.20 -5.68
C LEU A 124 -8.78 -1.87 -6.93
N ILE A 125 -7.45 -1.95 -7.03
CA ILE A 125 -6.75 -2.64 -8.12
C ILE A 125 -6.29 -3.99 -7.57
N TYR A 126 -6.84 -5.08 -8.11
CA TYR A 126 -6.70 -6.41 -7.52
C TYR A 126 -6.71 -7.50 -8.59
N ASP A 127 -6.32 -8.71 -8.19
CA ASP A 127 -6.46 -9.92 -9.01
C ASP A 127 -7.68 -10.72 -8.53
N LYS A 128 -8.39 -11.34 -9.47
CA LYS A 128 -9.60 -12.12 -9.18
C LYS A 128 -9.35 -13.34 -8.30
N THR A 129 -8.10 -13.79 -8.22
CA THR A 129 -7.71 -14.95 -7.42
C THR A 129 -7.35 -14.63 -5.98
N GLN A 130 -7.29 -13.34 -5.62
CA GLN A 130 -6.93 -12.90 -4.27
C GLN A 130 -8.07 -13.14 -3.28
N ASP A 131 -7.71 -13.36 -2.00
CA ASP A 131 -8.68 -13.51 -0.91
C ASP A 131 -9.18 -12.14 -0.45
N ILE A 132 -10.20 -11.63 -1.13
CA ILE A 132 -10.82 -10.34 -0.84
C ILE A 132 -12.26 -10.62 -0.39
N ARG A 133 -12.61 -10.15 0.80
CA ARG A 133 -13.90 -10.44 1.44
C ARG A 133 -14.66 -9.15 1.76
N GLY A 134 -15.97 -9.30 1.86
CA GLY A 134 -16.83 -8.23 2.37
C GLY A 134 -17.45 -7.33 1.32
N CYS A 135 -17.29 -7.64 0.03
CA CYS A 135 -17.95 -6.87 -1.02
C CYS A 135 -18.30 -7.73 -2.23
N ASP A 136 -19.58 -7.89 -2.51
CA ASP A 136 -20.08 -8.66 -3.65
C ASP A 136 -20.02 -7.89 -4.97
N ALA A 137 -19.70 -6.59 -4.92
CA ALA A 137 -19.55 -5.77 -6.11
C ALA A 137 -18.24 -6.08 -6.87
N LEU A 138 -17.30 -6.80 -6.24
CA LEU A 138 -16.03 -7.17 -6.84
C LEU A 138 -16.15 -8.48 -7.63
N ASP A 139 -15.48 -8.53 -8.78
CA ASP A 139 -15.42 -9.72 -9.63
C ASP A 139 -14.24 -10.58 -9.17
N ILE A 140 -14.43 -11.33 -8.09
CA ILE A 140 -13.41 -12.19 -7.51
C ILE A 140 -13.82 -13.65 -7.59
N LYS A 141 -12.81 -14.55 -7.66
CA LYS A 141 -13.02 -15.98 -7.63
C LYS A 141 -13.29 -16.42 -6.18
N ARG A 142 -14.40 -17.08 -5.97
CA ARG A 142 -14.80 -17.63 -4.66
C ARG A 142 -14.72 -19.14 -4.64
#